data_07d89f6282e51361a409c74b1f8f8cc5
#
_entry.id   07d89f6282e51361a409c74b1f8f8cc5
#
_cell.length_a   1.000
_cell.length_b   1.000
_cell.length_c   1.000
_cell.angle_alpha   90.00
_cell.angle_beta   90.00
_cell.angle_gamma   90.00
#
_symmetry.space_group_name_H-M   'P 1'
#
loop_
_entity.id
_entity.type
_entity.pdbx_description
1 polymer ?
#
loop_
_entity_poly.entity_id
_entity_poly.type
_entity_poly.pdbx_seq_one_letter_code
_entity_poly.pdbx_strand_id
1 'polypeptide(L)'
;MSNQTYLDLFYFLGHKLGQQNYDGPIVILVDKLSASASEILAGVIQDYDRGLVIGSQTFGKGTVQRMIELSHGHLKFTEQKYYRVSGESTQNKGVEPDISIPFVFNDEGIGERSYENSLPYNFIDPIFYRSFNKVENVDLLKTISSNRTNSNEMSIYISSCLLYTSPSPRDRQKSR
;
A
#
# COMPACT_ATOMS: atom_id res chain seq x y z
N MET A 1 -16.09 -16.87 -3.49
CA MET A 1 -15.01 -17.30 -2.56
C MET A 1 -15.63 -17.40 -1.18
N SER A 2 -15.47 -18.51 -0.49
CA SER A 2 -16.14 -18.78 0.77
C SER A 2 -15.56 -17.93 1.91
N ASN A 3 -16.39 -17.54 2.89
CA ASN A 3 -16.00 -16.88 4.15
C ASN A 3 -14.85 -17.60 4.90
N GLN A 4 -14.54 -18.82 4.50
CA GLN A 4 -13.51 -19.67 5.08
C GLN A 4 -12.10 -19.08 4.90
N THR A 5 -11.79 -18.47 3.74
CA THR A 5 -10.43 -17.97 3.45
C THR A 5 -10.03 -16.78 4.34
N TYR A 6 -11.01 -15.97 4.78
CA TYR A 6 -10.75 -14.86 5.70
C TYR A 6 -10.55 -15.34 7.13
N LEU A 7 -11.30 -16.35 7.56
CA LEU A 7 -11.13 -16.98 8.86
C LEU A 7 -9.75 -17.66 8.97
N ASP A 8 -9.28 -18.29 7.90
CA ASP A 8 -7.99 -18.97 7.87
C ASP A 8 -6.82 -17.98 7.97
N LEU A 9 -6.93 -16.79 7.40
CA LEU A 9 -5.92 -15.72 7.55
C LEU A 9 -5.88 -15.18 8.99
N PHE A 10 -7.03 -15.07 9.65
CA PHE A 10 -7.12 -14.69 11.06
C PHE A 10 -6.53 -15.77 11.98
N TYR A 11 -6.75 -17.04 11.68
CA TYR A 11 -6.17 -18.17 12.41
C TYR A 11 -4.65 -18.26 12.22
N PHE A 12 -4.15 -17.98 11.03
CA PHE A 12 -2.72 -17.97 10.73
C PHE A 12 -1.96 -16.90 11.53
N LEU A 13 -2.61 -15.79 11.87
CA LEU A 13 -2.05 -14.73 12.73
C LEU A 13 -2.12 -15.05 14.24
N GLY A 14 -2.55 -16.25 14.63
CA GLY A 14 -2.49 -16.74 16.00
C GLY A 14 -3.47 -16.10 16.99
N HIS A 15 -4.50 -15.41 16.49
CA HIS A 15 -5.49 -14.76 17.33
C HIS A 15 -6.59 -15.73 17.77
N LYS A 16 -6.74 -15.89 19.07
CA LYS A 16 -7.99 -16.40 19.63
C LYS A 16 -9.07 -15.34 19.35
N LEU A 17 -10.12 -15.73 18.62
CA LEU A 17 -11.30 -14.89 18.38
C LEU A 17 -11.76 -14.24 19.70
N GLY A 18 -11.80 -12.93 19.76
CA GLY A 18 -12.29 -12.16 20.90
C GLY A 18 -11.22 -11.57 21.84
N GLN A 19 -9.93 -11.82 21.62
CA GLN A 19 -8.88 -11.12 22.37
C GLN A 19 -8.29 -9.98 21.53
N GLN A 20 -8.58 -8.76 21.93
CA GLN A 20 -7.91 -7.58 21.41
C GLN A 20 -6.58 -7.40 22.16
N ASN A 21 -5.46 -7.54 21.45
CA ASN A 21 -4.13 -7.41 22.05
C ASN A 21 -3.69 -5.95 22.23
N TYR A 22 -4.25 -5.04 21.39
CA TYR A 22 -3.93 -3.62 21.43
C TYR A 22 -5.12 -2.80 20.96
N ASP A 23 -5.56 -1.86 21.78
CA ASP A 23 -6.67 -0.93 21.52
C ASP A 23 -6.25 0.52 21.32
N GLY A 24 -4.98 0.82 21.50
CA GLY A 24 -4.42 2.14 21.32
C GLY A 24 -4.39 2.63 19.86
N PRO A 25 -3.92 3.84 19.61
CA PRO A 25 -3.83 4.41 18.27
C PRO A 25 -2.83 3.65 17.39
N ILE A 26 -3.20 3.46 16.11
CA ILE A 26 -2.36 2.80 15.11
C ILE A 26 -2.07 3.80 13.98
N VAL A 27 -0.80 3.84 13.57
CA VAL A 27 -0.35 4.52 12.35
C VAL A 27 0.46 3.53 11.53
N ILE A 28 0.11 3.40 10.26
CA ILE A 28 0.84 2.59 9.28
C ILE A 28 1.58 3.54 8.35
N LEU A 29 2.90 3.39 8.27
CA LEU A 29 3.72 4.12 7.31
C LEU A 29 3.86 3.30 6.04
N VAL A 30 3.58 3.92 4.90
CA VAL A 30 3.63 3.29 3.57
C VAL A 30 4.36 4.16 2.57
N ASP A 31 4.91 3.51 1.55
CA ASP A 31 5.55 4.16 0.41
C ASP A 31 5.33 3.37 -0.89
N LYS A 32 5.91 3.83 -2.00
CA LYS A 32 5.81 3.16 -3.31
C LYS A 32 6.38 1.74 -3.35
N LEU A 33 7.20 1.35 -2.36
CA LEU A 33 7.78 0.01 -2.26
C LEU A 33 6.92 -0.93 -1.41
N SER A 34 5.95 -0.37 -0.67
CA SER A 34 4.99 -1.15 0.11
C SER A 34 4.05 -1.89 -0.84
N ALA A 35 4.13 -3.22 -0.87
CA ALA A 35 3.44 -4.05 -1.86
C ALA A 35 2.73 -5.27 -1.24
N SER A 36 1.68 -5.77 -1.92
CA SER A 36 1.04 -7.05 -1.61
C SER A 36 0.50 -7.14 -0.17
N ALA A 37 1.07 -7.99 0.70
CA ALA A 37 0.60 -8.18 2.07
C ALA A 37 0.61 -6.89 2.91
N SER A 38 1.57 -5.99 2.70
CA SER A 38 1.58 -4.68 3.36
C SER A 38 0.44 -3.78 2.89
N GLU A 39 0.03 -3.89 1.62
CA GLU A 39 -1.13 -3.18 1.08
C GLU A 39 -2.45 -3.74 1.65
N ILE A 40 -2.50 -5.07 1.86
CA ILE A 40 -3.63 -5.72 2.54
C ILE A 40 -3.78 -5.17 3.96
N LEU A 41 -2.69 -5.12 4.72
CA LEU A 41 -2.70 -4.58 6.08
C LEU A 41 -3.12 -3.10 6.10
N ALA A 42 -2.48 -2.26 5.28
CA ALA A 42 -2.79 -0.84 5.21
C ALA A 42 -4.27 -0.61 4.81
N GLY A 43 -4.76 -1.35 3.80
CA GLY A 43 -6.15 -1.28 3.36
C GLY A 43 -7.14 -1.70 4.45
N VAL A 44 -6.85 -2.75 5.20
CA VAL A 44 -7.70 -3.19 6.33
C VAL A 44 -7.76 -2.12 7.42
N ILE A 45 -6.62 -1.55 7.82
CA ILE A 45 -6.58 -0.49 8.84
C ILE A 45 -7.42 0.71 8.43
N GLN A 46 -7.35 1.10 7.15
CA GLN A 46 -8.10 2.22 6.58
C GLN A 46 -9.60 1.89 6.46
N ASP A 47 -9.96 0.75 5.87
CA ASP A 47 -11.36 0.36 5.64
C ASP A 47 -12.16 0.21 6.94
N TYR A 48 -11.50 -0.28 7.98
CA TYR A 48 -12.13 -0.47 9.29
C TYR A 48 -12.02 0.76 10.21
N ASP A 49 -11.52 1.89 9.74
CA ASP A 49 -11.25 3.09 10.56
C ASP A 49 -10.44 2.79 11.83
N ARG A 50 -9.55 1.76 11.76
CA ARG A 50 -8.80 1.31 12.94
C ARG A 50 -7.57 2.16 13.22
N GLY A 51 -7.10 2.93 12.27
CA GLY A 51 -5.91 3.77 12.38
C GLY A 51 -5.73 4.65 11.16
N LEU A 52 -4.58 5.28 11.03
CA LEU A 52 -4.21 6.12 9.90
C LEU A 52 -3.12 5.49 9.06
N VAL A 53 -3.25 5.64 7.75
CA VAL A 53 -2.22 5.30 6.78
C VAL A 53 -1.53 6.60 6.34
N ILE A 54 -0.22 6.68 6.53
CA ILE A 54 0.57 7.89 6.25
C ILE A 54 1.72 7.54 5.30
N GLY A 55 2.01 8.41 4.36
CA GLY A 55 3.13 8.24 3.44
C GLY A 55 2.80 8.58 2.00
N SER A 56 3.24 7.76 1.06
CA SER A 56 2.89 7.89 -0.36
C SER A 56 2.05 6.69 -0.83
N GLN A 57 1.41 6.84 -1.98
CA GLN A 57 0.66 5.76 -2.64
C GLN A 57 1.53 4.50 -2.75
N THR A 58 0.96 3.34 -2.43
CA THR A 58 1.68 2.06 -2.43
C THR A 58 1.86 1.49 -3.83
N PHE A 59 2.54 0.35 -3.94
CA PHE A 59 2.96 -0.28 -5.19
C PHE A 59 1.82 -0.66 -6.14
N GLY A 60 0.71 -1.15 -5.60
CA GLY A 60 -0.46 -1.56 -6.40
C GLY A 60 -0.50 -3.03 -6.80
N LYS A 61 0.11 -3.94 -6.01
CA LYS A 61 0.08 -5.38 -6.30
C LYS A 61 -1.11 -6.06 -5.63
N GLY A 62 -2.22 -6.15 -6.35
CA GLY A 62 -3.46 -6.78 -5.90
C GLY A 62 -3.62 -8.25 -6.31
N THR A 63 -2.57 -8.92 -6.75
CA THR A 63 -2.58 -10.31 -7.21
C THR A 63 -1.88 -11.23 -6.23
N VAL A 64 -2.41 -12.46 -6.12
CA VAL A 64 -1.75 -13.59 -5.45
C VAL A 64 -1.15 -14.49 -6.51
N GLN A 65 0.14 -14.73 -6.41
CA GLN A 65 0.89 -15.56 -7.36
C GLN A 65 1.34 -16.84 -6.69
N ARG A 66 1.29 -17.92 -7.44
CA ARG A 66 1.78 -19.23 -7.05
C ARG A 66 2.99 -19.61 -7.89
N MET A 67 3.94 -20.29 -7.26
CA MET A 67 5.09 -20.87 -7.92
C MET A 67 4.93 -22.39 -7.96
N ILE A 68 5.09 -22.99 -9.12
CA ILE A 68 5.11 -24.43 -9.33
C ILE A 68 6.49 -24.82 -9.81
N GLU A 69 7.07 -25.84 -9.20
CA GLU A 69 8.29 -26.44 -9.65
C GLU A 69 8.01 -27.36 -10.85
N LEU A 70 8.81 -27.21 -11.88
CA LEU A 70 8.79 -28.04 -13.09
C LEU A 70 10.09 -28.83 -13.19
N SER A 71 10.14 -29.83 -14.07
CA SER A 71 11.36 -30.62 -14.31
C SER A 71 12.58 -29.76 -14.69
N HIS A 72 12.37 -28.59 -15.28
CA HIS A 72 13.40 -27.69 -15.76
C HIS A 72 13.05 -26.23 -15.42
N GLY A 73 13.02 -25.89 -14.11
CA GLY A 73 12.76 -24.53 -13.64
C GLY A 73 11.44 -24.37 -12.88
N HIS A 74 10.95 -23.13 -12.80
CA HIS A 74 9.76 -22.79 -12.03
C HIS A 74 8.78 -22.00 -12.89
N LEU A 75 7.50 -22.29 -12.74
CA LEU A 75 6.43 -21.51 -13.33
C LEU A 75 5.79 -20.65 -12.23
N LYS A 76 5.80 -19.32 -12.41
CA LYS A 76 5.10 -18.37 -11.56
C LYS A 76 3.89 -17.83 -12.32
N PHE A 77 2.70 -18.00 -11.75
CA PHE A 77 1.47 -17.52 -12.37
C PHE A 77 0.52 -16.89 -11.35
N THR A 78 -0.36 -16.01 -11.82
CA THR A 78 -1.39 -15.39 -11.01
C THR A 78 -2.57 -16.35 -10.82
N GLU A 79 -2.90 -16.64 -9.56
CA GLU A 79 -3.98 -17.55 -9.18
C GLU A 79 -5.24 -16.81 -8.72
N GLN A 80 -5.07 -15.68 -8.00
CA GLN A 80 -6.16 -14.94 -7.39
C GLN A 80 -5.91 -13.42 -7.44
N LYS A 81 -7.00 -12.66 -7.32
CA LYS A 81 -6.97 -11.22 -7.02
C LYS A 81 -7.49 -10.97 -5.62
N TYR A 82 -6.90 -9.97 -4.97
CA TYR A 82 -7.34 -9.47 -3.68
C TYR A 82 -8.27 -8.27 -3.85
N TYR A 83 -9.31 -8.22 -3.03
CA TYR A 83 -10.23 -7.09 -2.94
C TYR A 83 -10.39 -6.67 -1.50
N ARG A 84 -10.47 -5.36 -1.28
CA ARG A 84 -10.78 -4.75 0.01
C ARG A 84 -12.25 -5.02 0.37
N VAL A 85 -12.62 -4.81 1.63
CA VAL A 85 -14.03 -4.94 2.06
C VAL A 85 -14.94 -3.92 1.38
N SER A 86 -14.39 -2.79 0.96
CA SER A 86 -15.05 -1.79 0.11
C SER A 86 -15.35 -2.28 -1.31
N GLY A 87 -14.84 -3.45 -1.71
CA GLY A 87 -14.94 -3.99 -3.06
C GLY A 87 -13.84 -3.52 -4.01
N GLU A 88 -13.01 -2.56 -3.63
CA GLU A 88 -11.92 -2.06 -4.45
C GLU A 88 -10.74 -3.04 -4.48
N SER A 89 -10.06 -3.14 -5.64
CA SER A 89 -8.78 -3.83 -5.75
C SER A 89 -7.62 -2.88 -5.46
N THR A 90 -6.53 -3.39 -4.90
CA THR A 90 -5.26 -2.65 -4.85
C THR A 90 -4.48 -2.72 -6.16
N GLN A 91 -4.90 -3.56 -7.12
CA GLN A 91 -4.21 -3.77 -8.40
C GLN A 91 -4.08 -2.46 -9.18
N ASN A 92 -2.86 -2.09 -9.55
CA ASN A 92 -2.47 -0.87 -10.25
C ASN A 92 -2.73 0.46 -9.50
N LYS A 93 -3.66 0.46 -8.54
CA LYS A 93 -4.04 1.63 -7.76
C LYS A 93 -3.24 1.73 -6.46
N GLY A 94 -2.96 0.61 -5.81
CA GLY A 94 -2.38 0.61 -4.47
C GLY A 94 -3.36 1.09 -3.40
N VAL A 95 -2.80 1.41 -2.24
CA VAL A 95 -3.49 2.08 -1.14
C VAL A 95 -3.05 3.54 -1.13
N GLU A 96 -4.01 4.43 -1.23
CA GLU A 96 -3.79 5.87 -1.10
C GLU A 96 -3.77 6.25 0.39
N PRO A 97 -2.73 6.92 0.88
CA PRO A 97 -2.62 7.23 2.31
C PRO A 97 -3.63 8.30 2.74
N ASP A 98 -4.06 8.26 3.99
CA ASP A 98 -4.94 9.28 4.59
C ASP A 98 -4.21 10.61 4.73
N ILE A 99 -2.90 10.57 5.00
CA ILE A 99 -2.02 11.74 5.06
C ILE A 99 -0.85 11.50 4.13
N SER A 100 -0.79 12.27 3.05
CA SER A 100 0.27 12.17 2.06
C SER A 100 1.55 12.84 2.53
N ILE A 101 2.67 12.12 2.36
CA ILE A 101 4.03 12.65 2.49
C ILE A 101 4.73 12.42 1.15
N PRO A 102 5.43 13.42 0.59
CA PRO A 102 6.15 13.26 -0.66
C PRO A 102 7.16 12.12 -0.59
N PHE A 103 7.14 11.26 -1.60
CA PHE A 103 8.13 10.20 -1.74
C PHE A 103 9.41 10.76 -2.35
N VAL A 104 10.54 10.46 -1.72
CA VAL A 104 11.85 11.04 -2.08
C VAL A 104 12.38 10.50 -3.42
N PHE A 105 12.05 9.26 -3.77
CA PHE A 105 12.45 8.65 -5.05
C PHE A 105 11.36 8.87 -6.08
N ASN A 106 11.54 9.85 -6.93
CA ASN A 106 10.58 10.14 -8.01
C ASN A 106 10.84 9.25 -9.23
N ASP A 107 10.71 7.93 -9.03
CA ASP A 107 10.82 6.96 -10.12
C ASP A 107 9.41 6.55 -10.59
N GLU A 108 9.05 6.99 -11.80
CA GLU A 108 7.77 6.62 -12.44
C GLU A 108 7.70 5.13 -12.78
N GLY A 109 8.85 4.45 -12.81
CA GLY A 109 8.98 3.01 -13.05
C GLY A 109 8.58 2.15 -11.84
N ILE A 110 8.33 2.73 -10.66
CA ILE A 110 7.93 1.97 -9.47
C ILE A 110 6.41 1.84 -9.42
N GLY A 111 5.93 0.61 -9.37
CA GLY A 111 4.52 0.25 -9.22
C GLY A 111 4.08 -0.86 -10.17
N GLU A 112 3.02 -1.57 -9.82
CA GLU A 112 2.47 -2.67 -10.62
C GLU A 112 2.05 -2.20 -12.03
N ARG A 113 1.55 -0.97 -12.13
CA ARG A 113 1.16 -0.33 -13.39
C ARG A 113 2.32 -0.12 -14.39
N SER A 114 3.58 -0.18 -13.93
CA SER A 114 4.75 -0.07 -14.81
C SER A 114 5.03 -1.34 -15.60
N TYR A 115 4.43 -2.46 -15.25
CA TYR A 115 4.57 -3.71 -15.98
C TYR A 115 3.58 -3.77 -17.14
N GLU A 116 4.09 -4.02 -18.34
CA GLU A 116 3.30 -4.10 -19.59
C GLU A 116 2.12 -5.08 -19.50
N ASN A 117 2.32 -6.20 -18.82
CA ASN A 117 1.34 -7.28 -18.71
C ASN A 117 0.64 -7.29 -17.34
N SER A 118 0.60 -6.17 -16.61
CA SER A 118 -0.14 -6.09 -15.35
C SER A 118 -1.64 -6.28 -15.59
N LEU A 119 -2.30 -7.05 -14.71
CA LEU A 119 -3.74 -7.21 -14.79
C LEU A 119 -4.45 -5.87 -14.51
N PRO A 120 -5.53 -5.56 -15.24
CA PRO A 120 -6.22 -4.29 -15.07
C PRO A 120 -6.86 -4.18 -13.68
N TYR A 121 -7.02 -2.93 -13.22
CA TYR A 121 -7.84 -2.61 -12.06
C TYR A 121 -9.28 -3.03 -12.30
N ASN A 122 -9.94 -3.56 -11.28
CA ASN A 122 -11.37 -3.81 -11.25
C ASN A 122 -11.89 -3.76 -9.81
N PHE A 123 -13.19 -3.78 -9.65
CA PHE A 123 -13.88 -3.78 -8.36
C PHE A 123 -14.97 -4.86 -8.36
N ILE A 124 -15.40 -5.23 -7.17
CA ILE A 124 -16.54 -6.13 -6.90
C ILE A 124 -17.51 -5.43 -5.96
N ASP A 125 -18.67 -5.99 -5.75
CA ASP A 125 -19.61 -5.45 -4.78
C ASP A 125 -19.01 -5.46 -3.37
N PRO A 126 -19.16 -4.37 -2.59
CA PRO A 126 -18.65 -4.30 -1.23
C PRO A 126 -19.35 -5.34 -0.34
N ILE A 127 -18.65 -5.84 0.64
CA ILE A 127 -19.25 -6.69 1.67
C ILE A 127 -19.70 -5.85 2.84
N PHE A 128 -20.73 -6.31 3.55
CA PHE A 128 -21.12 -5.66 4.80
C PHE A 128 -20.04 -5.84 5.85
N TYR A 129 -19.56 -4.73 6.44
CA TYR A 129 -18.60 -4.74 7.53
C TYR A 129 -18.94 -3.63 8.53
N ARG A 130 -18.42 -3.76 9.75
CA ARG A 130 -18.55 -2.77 10.81
C ARG A 130 -17.20 -2.12 11.05
N SER A 131 -17.10 -0.81 10.88
CA SER A 131 -15.91 -0.04 11.20
C SER A 131 -15.72 0.12 12.72
N PHE A 132 -14.50 0.40 13.12
CA PHE A 132 -14.17 0.87 14.47
C PHE A 132 -14.56 2.35 14.62
N ASN A 133 -14.27 2.92 15.77
CA ASN A 133 -14.47 4.36 15.97
C ASN A 133 -13.50 5.13 15.05
N LYS A 134 -14.05 6.04 14.27
CA LYS A 134 -13.29 6.88 13.38
C LYS A 134 -12.20 7.65 14.15
N VAL A 135 -11.01 7.70 13.60
CA VAL A 135 -9.92 8.53 14.14
C VAL A 135 -10.38 9.99 14.12
N GLU A 136 -10.35 10.64 15.26
CA GLU A 136 -10.76 12.04 15.39
C GLU A 136 -9.70 12.99 14.80
N ASN A 137 -10.16 14.16 14.37
CA ASN A 137 -9.29 15.28 13.94
C ASN A 137 -8.37 14.97 12.74
N VAL A 138 -8.73 14.03 11.86
CA VAL A 138 -7.91 13.69 10.67
C VAL A 138 -7.61 14.91 9.81
N ASP A 139 -8.58 15.81 9.61
CA ASP A 139 -8.39 17.01 8.79
C ASP A 139 -7.40 18.01 9.45
N LEU A 140 -7.43 18.10 10.77
CA LEU A 140 -6.41 18.88 11.51
C LEU A 140 -5.02 18.26 11.33
N LEU A 141 -4.90 16.93 11.43
CA LEU A 141 -3.64 16.23 11.21
C LEU A 141 -3.12 16.40 9.78
N LYS A 142 -4.00 16.35 8.78
CA LYS A 142 -3.67 16.66 7.37
C LYS A 142 -3.11 18.07 7.23
N THR A 143 -3.77 19.05 7.85
CA THR A 143 -3.33 20.46 7.82
C THR A 143 -1.96 20.63 8.46
N ILE A 144 -1.74 20.06 9.63
CA ILE A 144 -0.45 20.11 10.34
C ILE A 144 0.65 19.46 9.48
N SER A 145 0.37 18.28 8.91
CA SER A 145 1.32 17.56 8.05
C SER A 145 1.67 18.40 6.81
N SER A 146 0.67 18.96 6.14
CA SER A 146 0.87 19.82 4.96
C SER A 146 1.72 21.05 5.28
N ASN A 147 1.44 21.71 6.40
CA ASN A 147 2.24 22.87 6.85
C ASN A 147 3.70 22.49 7.12
N ARG A 148 3.96 21.32 7.71
CA ARG A 148 5.32 20.82 7.94
C ARG A 148 6.02 20.47 6.63
N THR A 149 5.35 19.80 5.73
CA THR A 149 5.90 19.42 4.41
C THR A 149 6.25 20.66 3.58
N ASN A 150 5.46 21.72 3.70
CA ASN A 150 5.68 22.98 3.00
C ASN A 150 6.65 23.93 3.77
N SER A 151 7.15 23.54 4.93
CA SER A 151 8.17 24.33 5.62
C SER A 151 9.47 24.39 4.81
N ASN A 152 10.20 25.50 4.92
CA ASN A 152 11.46 25.68 4.20
C ASN A 152 12.47 24.56 4.48
N GLU A 153 12.56 24.08 5.72
CA GLU A 153 13.47 23.01 6.12
C GLU A 153 13.13 21.69 5.44
N MET A 154 11.85 21.29 5.46
CA MET A 154 11.39 20.05 4.83
C MET A 154 11.51 20.13 3.31
N SER A 155 11.18 21.27 2.71
CA SER A 155 11.33 21.50 1.27
C SER A 155 12.78 21.41 0.82
N ILE A 156 13.72 21.97 1.59
CA ILE A 156 15.16 21.86 1.34
C ILE A 156 15.62 20.41 1.46
N TYR A 157 15.17 19.68 2.48
CA TYR A 157 15.51 18.26 2.68
C TYR A 157 15.04 17.41 1.51
N ILE A 158 13.76 17.51 1.12
CA ILE A 158 13.17 16.78 0.00
C ILE A 158 13.91 17.12 -1.31
N SER A 159 14.18 18.41 -1.57
CA SER A 159 14.91 18.85 -2.76
C SER A 159 16.33 18.29 -2.80
N SER A 160 17.01 18.27 -1.65
CA SER A 160 18.36 17.71 -1.52
C SER A 160 18.36 16.20 -1.80
N CYS A 161 17.41 15.45 -1.26
CA CYS A 161 17.26 14.03 -1.52
C CYS A 161 16.98 13.74 -3.00
N LEU A 162 16.10 14.51 -3.63
CA LEU A 162 15.79 14.38 -5.06
C LEU A 162 17.00 14.67 -5.96
N LEU A 163 17.82 15.67 -5.60
CA LEU A 163 19.07 15.96 -6.30
C LEU A 163 20.08 14.80 -6.23
N TYR A 164 20.17 14.14 -5.07
CA TYR A 164 21.10 13.03 -4.86
C TYR A 164 20.68 11.75 -5.58
N THR A 165 19.37 11.55 -5.77
CA THR A 165 18.80 10.35 -6.39
C THR A 165 18.52 10.50 -7.88
N SER A 166 18.56 11.72 -8.42
CA SER A 166 18.40 11.96 -9.86
C SER A 166 19.63 11.49 -10.63
N PRO A 167 19.48 10.72 -11.73
CA PRO A 167 20.59 10.34 -12.59
C PRO A 167 21.35 11.56 -13.07
N SER A 168 22.65 11.56 -12.88
CA SER A 168 23.47 12.67 -13.36
C SER A 168 23.37 12.80 -14.90
N PRO A 169 23.60 13.98 -15.48
CA PRO A 169 23.65 14.11 -16.94
C PRO A 169 24.65 13.17 -17.61
N ARG A 170 25.70 12.75 -16.89
CA ARG A 170 26.70 11.75 -17.35
C ARG A 170 26.16 10.34 -17.42
N ASP A 171 25.24 9.97 -16.52
CA ASP A 171 24.67 8.61 -16.48
C ASP A 171 23.66 8.42 -17.61
N ARG A 172 22.99 9.49 -18.05
CA ARG A 172 22.09 9.47 -19.21
C ARG A 172 22.82 9.33 -20.56
N GLN A 173 24.12 9.64 -20.63
CA GLN A 173 24.91 9.47 -21.86
C GLN A 173 25.42 8.04 -22.06
N LYS A 174 25.47 7.22 -21.00
CA LYS A 174 25.92 5.82 -21.07
C LYS A 174 24.82 4.84 -21.47
N SER A 175 23.56 5.26 -21.54
CA SER A 175 22.41 4.42 -21.87
C SER A 175 21.91 4.61 -23.33
N ARG A 176 22.73 5.21 -24.19
CA ARG A 176 22.49 5.33 -25.65
C ARG A 176 23.46 4.52 -26.45
#